data_5f3d95474da91c8fa2cf3c6a6e62f72f
#
_entry.id   5f3d95474da91c8fa2cf3c6a6e62f72f
#
_cell.length_a   1.000
_cell.length_b   1.000
_cell.length_c   1.000
_cell.angle_alpha   90.00
_cell.angle_beta   90.00
_cell.angle_gamma   90.00
#
_symmetry.space_group_name_H-M   'P 1'
#
loop_
_entity.id
_entity.type
_entity.pdbx_description
1 polymer ?
#
loop_
_entity_poly.entity_id
_entity_poly.type
_entity_poly.pdbx_seq_one_letter_code
_entity_poly.pdbx_strand_id
1 'polypeptide(L)'
;MWWSRESRERRKEALAQRPHIKEALAEAAPISQEIDDLLRSKGISVWTAIVALAACLGTAAAVATSSGPLKGYLRVAHHYVDSAFWAAYREFKQSAKGPA
;
A
#
# COMPACT_ATOMS: atom_id res chain seq x y z
N MET A 1 22.66 -5.34 -1.36
CA MET A 1 22.38 -5.74 -1.31
C MET A 1 21.86 -6.18 -1.30
N TRP A 2 21.59 -6.45 -1.18
CA TRP A 2 21.29 -7.05 -1.31
C TRP A 2 20.53 -7.91 -0.98
N TRP A 3 19.39 -7.67 -0.90
CA TRP A 3 18.24 -8.54 -0.74
C TRP A 3 17.91 -9.09 -2.10
N SER A 4 18.01 -10.41 -2.27
CA SER A 4 17.59 -11.06 -3.47
C SER A 4 16.07 -10.91 -3.63
N ARG A 5 15.59 -11.09 -4.84
CA ARG A 5 14.16 -11.07 -5.13
C ARG A 5 13.43 -12.12 -4.28
N GLU A 6 14.04 -13.31 -4.14
CA GLU A 6 13.48 -14.38 -3.34
C GLU A 6 13.33 -14.02 -1.87
N SER A 7 14.33 -13.33 -1.31
CA SER A 7 14.26 -12.87 0.08
C SER A 7 13.13 -11.88 0.28
N ARG A 8 12.93 -10.97 -0.68
CA ARG A 8 11.86 -9.99 -0.61
C ARG A 8 10.50 -10.66 -0.70
N GLU A 9 10.34 -11.64 -1.58
CA GLU A 9 9.09 -12.37 -1.73
C GLU A 9 8.74 -13.16 -0.48
N ARG A 10 9.72 -13.83 0.13
CA ARG A 10 9.51 -14.58 1.38
C ARG A 10 9.09 -13.66 2.51
N ARG A 11 9.70 -12.48 2.60
CA ARG A 11 9.36 -11.51 3.62
C ARG A 11 7.93 -11.00 3.43
N LYS A 12 7.57 -10.75 2.19
CA LYS A 12 6.22 -10.32 1.82
C LYS A 12 5.19 -11.36 2.23
N GLU A 13 5.45 -12.63 1.92
CA GLU A 13 4.56 -13.72 2.31
C GLU A 13 4.45 -13.86 3.82
N ALA A 14 5.58 -13.74 4.53
CA ALA A 14 5.59 -13.84 5.97
C ALA A 14 4.74 -12.74 6.62
N LEU A 15 4.82 -11.52 6.12
CA LEU A 15 4.00 -10.42 6.60
C LEU A 15 2.52 -10.67 6.34
N ALA A 16 2.19 -11.12 5.14
CA ALA A 16 0.81 -11.37 4.74
C ALA A 16 0.18 -12.52 5.54
N GLN A 17 0.99 -13.42 6.10
CA GLN A 17 0.49 -14.54 6.88
C GLN A 17 0.16 -14.18 8.33
N ARG A 18 0.61 -13.06 8.83
CA ARG A 18 0.29 -12.65 10.21
C ARG A 18 -1.21 -12.41 10.34
N PRO A 19 -1.88 -12.98 11.36
CA PRO A 19 -3.34 -12.90 11.48
C PRO A 19 -3.89 -11.46 11.45
N HIS A 20 -3.27 -10.54 12.19
CA HIS A 20 -3.74 -9.16 12.23
C HIS A 20 -3.55 -8.45 10.88
N ILE A 21 -2.55 -8.85 10.11
CA ILE A 21 -2.33 -8.29 8.77
C ILE A 21 -3.35 -8.85 7.79
N LYS A 22 -3.66 -10.15 7.90
CA LYS A 22 -4.69 -10.78 7.06
C LYS A 22 -6.04 -10.10 7.26
N GLU A 23 -6.42 -9.85 8.49
CA GLU A 23 -7.67 -9.16 8.81
C GLU A 23 -7.65 -7.73 8.24
N ALA A 24 -6.55 -7.03 8.43
CA ALA A 24 -6.42 -5.67 7.93
C ALA A 24 -6.52 -5.61 6.40
N LEU A 25 -5.91 -6.57 5.71
CA LEU A 25 -5.99 -6.62 4.25
C LEU A 25 -7.43 -6.85 3.78
N ALA A 26 -8.14 -7.76 4.45
CA ALA A 26 -9.53 -8.04 4.10
C ALA A 26 -10.42 -6.82 4.34
N GLU A 27 -10.24 -6.13 5.46
CA GLU A 27 -11.01 -4.95 5.80
C GLU A 27 -10.65 -3.75 4.94
N ALA A 28 -9.39 -3.66 4.53
CA ALA A 28 -8.89 -2.52 3.77
C ALA A 28 -9.38 -2.51 2.32
N ALA A 29 -9.66 -3.67 1.75
CA ALA A 29 -10.05 -3.75 0.34
C ALA A 29 -11.25 -2.87 -0.01
N PRO A 30 -12.41 -2.97 0.69
CA PRO A 30 -13.52 -2.08 0.39
C PRO A 30 -13.24 -0.62 0.73
N ILE A 31 -12.46 -0.37 1.78
CA ILE A 31 -12.11 1.00 2.17
C ILE A 31 -11.21 1.64 1.11
N SER A 32 -10.27 0.90 0.58
CA SER A 32 -9.40 1.38 -0.50
C SER A 32 -10.21 1.78 -1.73
N GLN A 33 -11.24 0.99 -2.05
CA GLN A 33 -12.11 1.30 -3.16
C GLN A 33 -12.90 2.58 -2.92
N GLU A 34 -13.41 2.77 -1.70
CA GLU A 34 -14.11 3.99 -1.33
C GLU A 34 -13.22 5.22 -1.45
N ILE A 35 -11.98 5.10 -1.01
CA ILE A 35 -11.00 6.19 -1.11
C ILE A 35 -10.73 6.52 -2.57
N ASP A 36 -10.51 5.51 -3.40
CA ASP A 36 -10.26 5.71 -4.83
C ASP A 36 -11.43 6.41 -5.50
N ASP A 37 -12.64 5.97 -5.22
CA ASP A 37 -13.85 6.56 -5.75
C ASP A 37 -14.00 8.03 -5.32
N LEU A 38 -13.71 8.31 -4.05
CA LEU A 38 -13.77 9.66 -3.52
C LEU A 38 -12.77 10.59 -4.23
N LEU A 39 -11.54 10.14 -4.38
CA LEU A 39 -10.50 10.93 -5.03
C LEU A 39 -10.86 11.23 -6.49
N ARG A 40 -11.38 10.24 -7.19
CA ARG A 40 -11.82 10.42 -8.58
C ARG A 40 -12.99 11.40 -8.68
N SER A 41 -13.95 11.30 -7.76
CA SER A 41 -15.14 12.15 -7.78
C SER A 41 -14.81 13.63 -7.53
N LYS A 42 -13.71 13.91 -6.83
CA LYS A 42 -13.31 15.29 -6.55
C LYS A 42 -12.57 15.96 -7.69
N GLY A 43 -12.17 15.20 -8.70
CA GLY A 43 -11.48 15.76 -9.86
C GLY A 43 -10.13 16.38 -9.53
N ILE A 44 -9.47 15.91 -8.49
CA ILE A 44 -8.16 16.43 -8.08
C ILE A 44 -7.05 15.86 -8.95
N SER A 45 -5.91 16.55 -8.99
CA SER A 45 -4.78 16.06 -9.74
C SER A 45 -4.16 14.84 -9.07
N VAL A 46 -3.44 14.03 -9.86
CA VAL A 46 -2.74 12.85 -9.35
C VAL A 46 -1.75 13.26 -8.26
N TRP A 47 -1.06 14.39 -8.41
CA TRP A 47 -0.11 14.86 -7.42
C TRP A 47 -0.79 15.22 -6.09
N THR A 48 -1.95 15.84 -6.15
CA THR A 48 -2.72 16.15 -4.95
C THR A 48 -3.14 14.86 -4.24
N ALA A 49 -3.58 13.86 -5.00
CA ALA A 49 -3.95 12.57 -4.44
C ALA A 49 -2.76 11.90 -3.75
N ILE A 50 -1.59 11.90 -4.37
CA ILE A 50 -0.38 11.31 -3.80
C ILE A 50 -0.02 11.97 -2.47
N VAL A 51 -0.01 13.30 -2.44
CA VAL A 51 0.33 14.03 -1.21
C VAL A 51 -0.68 13.77 -0.11
N ALA A 52 -1.96 13.77 -0.43
CA ALA A 52 -3.02 13.54 0.55
C ALA A 52 -2.92 12.13 1.16
N LEU A 53 -2.72 11.12 0.32
CA LEU A 53 -2.59 9.74 0.77
C LEU A 53 -1.33 9.54 1.60
N ALA A 54 -0.22 10.16 1.19
CA ALA A 54 1.04 10.07 1.92
C ALA A 54 0.90 10.71 3.31
N ALA A 55 0.23 11.84 3.40
CA ALA A 55 -0.02 12.50 4.68
C ALA A 55 -0.86 11.63 5.61
N CYS A 56 -1.91 11.01 5.07
CA CYS A 56 -2.75 10.10 5.84
C CYS A 56 -1.98 8.88 6.33
N LEU A 57 -1.16 8.30 5.46
CA LEU A 57 -0.35 7.15 5.81
C LEU A 57 0.67 7.49 6.90
N GLY A 58 1.33 8.63 6.77
CA GLY A 58 2.29 9.10 7.76
C GLY A 58 1.64 9.31 9.13
N THR A 59 0.47 9.93 9.14
CA THR A 59 -0.29 10.15 10.39
C THR A 59 -0.68 8.83 11.03
N ALA A 60 -1.19 7.89 10.24
CA ALA A 60 -1.60 6.58 10.75
C ALA A 60 -0.40 5.83 11.34
N ALA A 61 0.74 5.86 10.66
CA ALA A 61 1.95 5.21 11.15
C ALA A 61 2.42 5.85 12.47
N ALA A 62 2.36 7.16 12.57
CA ALA A 62 2.75 7.88 13.79
C ALA A 62 1.84 7.52 14.96
N VAL A 63 0.53 7.43 14.73
CA VAL A 63 -0.42 7.01 15.77
C VAL A 63 -0.11 5.58 16.21
N ALA A 64 0.17 4.69 15.27
CA ALA A 64 0.48 3.30 15.58
C ALA A 64 1.74 3.17 16.45
N THR A 65 2.73 4.04 16.26
CA THR A 65 3.98 3.96 17.02
C THR A 65 3.82 4.34 18.48
N SER A 66 2.69 4.93 18.86
CA SER A 66 2.42 5.24 20.27
C SER A 66 2.27 3.96 21.10
N SER A 67 2.00 2.82 20.44
CA SER A 67 1.79 1.54 21.11
C SER A 67 2.77 0.45 20.66
N GLY A 68 3.81 0.81 19.90
CA GLY A 68 4.74 -0.19 19.39
C GLY A 68 6.03 0.41 18.84
N PRO A 69 6.90 -0.43 18.28
CA PRO A 69 8.19 0.01 17.78
C PRO A 69 8.06 0.82 16.49
N LEU A 70 8.61 2.01 16.52
CA LEU A 70 8.56 2.97 15.40
C LEU A 70 8.98 2.34 14.07
N LYS A 71 10.14 1.69 14.06
CA LYS A 71 10.68 1.14 12.82
C LYS A 71 9.82 0.04 12.23
N GLY A 72 9.16 -0.73 13.08
CA GLY A 72 8.30 -1.82 12.64
C GLY A 72 7.12 -1.33 11.82
N TYR A 73 6.43 -0.33 12.33
CA TYR A 73 5.25 0.21 11.65
C TYR A 73 5.62 0.91 10.35
N LEU A 74 6.69 1.68 10.36
CA LEU A 74 7.15 2.37 9.17
C LEU A 74 7.56 1.39 8.08
N ARG A 75 8.25 0.32 8.47
CA ARG A 75 8.67 -0.73 7.53
C ARG A 75 7.48 -1.42 6.87
N VAL A 76 6.45 -1.74 7.66
CA VAL A 76 5.23 -2.35 7.15
C VAL A 76 4.53 -1.41 6.16
N ALA A 77 4.42 -0.13 6.52
CA ALA A 77 3.81 0.86 5.65
C ALA A 77 4.54 0.96 4.30
N HIS A 78 5.86 1.07 4.33
CA HIS A 78 6.67 1.13 3.12
C HIS A 78 6.50 -0.12 2.26
N HIS A 79 6.46 -1.29 2.90
CA HIS A 79 6.28 -2.54 2.19
C HIS A 79 4.97 -2.57 1.41
N TYR A 80 3.87 -2.16 2.04
CA TYR A 80 2.56 -2.20 1.38
C TYR A 80 2.39 -1.12 0.32
N VAL A 81 2.99 0.05 0.52
CA VAL A 81 3.01 1.08 -0.52
C VAL A 81 3.76 0.56 -1.75
N ASP A 82 4.91 -0.03 -1.54
CA ASP A 82 5.71 -0.59 -2.63
C ASP A 82 4.96 -1.69 -3.38
N SER A 83 4.36 -2.62 -2.64
CA SER A 83 3.58 -3.72 -3.23
C SER A 83 2.39 -3.21 -4.04
N ALA A 84 1.66 -2.25 -3.49
CA ALA A 84 0.51 -1.67 -4.16
C ALA A 84 0.92 -0.94 -5.44
N PHE A 85 2.03 -0.21 -5.38
CA PHE A 85 2.54 0.50 -6.54
C PHE A 85 2.84 -0.47 -7.69
N TRP A 86 3.59 -1.53 -7.42
CA TRP A 86 3.98 -2.45 -8.48
C TRP A 86 2.80 -3.24 -9.04
N ALA A 87 1.84 -3.60 -8.19
CA ALA A 87 0.63 -4.27 -8.64
C ALA A 87 -0.17 -3.37 -9.58
N ALA A 88 -0.38 -2.11 -9.18
CA ALA A 88 -1.11 -1.16 -10.00
C ALA A 88 -0.38 -0.82 -11.29
N TYR A 89 0.94 -0.69 -11.23
CA TYR A 89 1.75 -0.39 -12.40
C TYR A 89 1.68 -1.51 -13.45
N ARG A 90 1.74 -2.76 -13.00
CA ARG A 90 1.61 -3.89 -13.92
C ARG A 90 0.25 -3.93 -14.59
N GLU A 91 -0.79 -3.70 -13.82
CA GLU A 91 -2.16 -3.65 -14.34
C GLU A 91 -2.32 -2.52 -15.35
N PHE A 92 -1.81 -1.36 -15.01
CA PHE A 92 -1.85 -0.20 -15.89
C PHE A 92 -1.12 -0.47 -17.20
N LYS A 93 0.04 -1.10 -17.16
CA LYS A 93 0.79 -1.46 -18.35
C LYS A 93 0.04 -2.45 -19.24
N GLN A 94 -0.61 -3.43 -18.64
CA GLN A 94 -1.40 -4.39 -19.40
C GLN A 94 -2.57 -3.72 -20.08
N SER A 95 -3.23 -2.81 -19.42
CA SER A 95 -4.34 -2.03 -19.99
C SER A 95 -3.86 -1.15 -21.13
N ALA A 96 -2.69 -0.54 -20.99
CA ALA A 96 -2.12 0.33 -22.00
C ALA A 96 -1.77 -0.38 -23.29
N LYS A 97 -1.44 -1.70 -23.20
CA LYS A 97 -1.19 -2.52 -24.39
C LYS A 97 -2.46 -2.80 -25.16
N GLY A 98 -3.61 -2.61 -24.51
CA GLY A 98 -4.89 -2.81 -25.12
C GLY A 98 -5.23 -4.26 -25.38
N PRO A 99 -6.46 -4.52 -25.80
CA PRO A 99 -6.82 -5.85 -26.27
C PRO A 99 -6.11 -6.06 -27.60
N ALA A 100 -5.37 -7.13 -27.66
CA ALA A 100 -4.62 -7.48 -28.87
C ALA A 100 -5.59 -7.76 -29.99
#